data_d72d108ed15cf6f8b8de9465d8f42572
#
_entry.id   d72d108ed15cf6f8b8de9465d8f42572
#
_cell.length_a   1.000
_cell.length_b   1.000
_cell.length_c   1.000
_cell.angle_alpha   90.00
_cell.angle_beta   90.00
_cell.angle_gamma   90.00
#
_symmetry.space_group_name_H-M   'P 1'
#
loop_
_entity.id
_entity.type
_entity.pdbx_description
1 polymer ?
#
loop_
_entity_poly.entity_id
_entity_poly.type
_entity_poly.pdbx_seq_one_letter_code
_entity_poly.pdbx_strand_id
1 'polypeptide(L)'
;MKNRFSLLSLLWTLLIFSGCSSRQVLSSDYNVIPLPVSISLQEEGTPFVLKPSTVVYCPEGDSLLLKNAELLTGYVARQVGFELRITHDDQARNIIRLGSGLQAENAEAYTLVVTPQAVEIEGASAAGTFYGVQTLRKSLPVTDGKVRIALAPVRIEDAPRFSYRGLHLDVARHMFPVEFIKKYIDLLALHNMNMFHWHLTDDQGWRIEIKRYPRLTEVGGWRKATLVSHWEKPDHKYDETPYGGYYTQDEIRDIVRYAADRHVEIVPEIDLPGHMLAALAAYPELGCTGGPYETGTRWGVYDDVLCAGKEEVYEFLEGVFSEIVALFPGRYIHIGGDECPKTRWKSCPDCQAFIRSHGIVSQGKRTREEQLQSYMMSQISDFLGKHGRKVIGWDEILEGGGVKSATIMSWRGTQGGVDAARNGWDAIMVPYQYLYLDYAQSRDEGEPLSIGGYLLLSKVYSYEPLSGELASNPEMGAHVIGVQGNLWTEYFRTAELVEYMAIPRVDAVSEIQWTRPERKNYEKFLGRLNRMRALYDRLGYGYASHGFDEGQSGDNQDM
;
A
#
# COMPACT_ATOMS: atom_id res chain seq x y z
N MET A 1 58.32 7.15 -82.42
CA MET A 1 58.64 6.61 -81.09
C MET A 1 58.76 7.76 -80.14
N LYS A 2 57.69 8.11 -79.37
CA LYS A 2 57.73 8.95 -78.14
C LYS A 2 56.35 8.82 -77.46
N ASN A 3 56.31 8.05 -76.40
CA ASN A 3 55.14 7.90 -75.52
C ASN A 3 54.92 9.20 -74.77
N ARG A 4 53.64 9.68 -74.77
CA ARG A 4 53.17 10.70 -73.85
C ARG A 4 52.15 10.05 -72.90
N PHE A 5 52.52 9.98 -71.62
CA PHE A 5 51.62 9.65 -70.54
C PHE A 5 50.84 10.92 -70.14
N SER A 6 49.50 10.78 -70.18
CA SER A 6 48.63 11.82 -69.70
C SER A 6 48.19 11.42 -68.29
N LEU A 7 48.50 12.25 -67.25
CA LEU A 7 48.01 12.15 -65.89
C LEU A 7 46.55 12.67 -65.83
N LEU A 8 45.59 11.80 -65.56
CA LEU A 8 44.24 12.21 -65.10
C LEU A 8 44.28 12.30 -63.56
N SER A 9 44.15 13.50 -63.04
CA SER A 9 43.90 13.78 -61.62
C SER A 9 42.43 13.57 -61.29
N LEU A 10 42.12 12.52 -60.51
CA LEU A 10 40.82 12.27 -59.93
C LEU A 10 40.66 13.16 -58.69
N LEU A 11 39.82 14.22 -58.75
CA LEU A 11 39.34 14.94 -57.57
C LEU A 11 38.27 14.07 -56.90
N TRP A 12 38.56 13.53 -55.72
CA TRP A 12 37.56 12.95 -54.83
C TRP A 12 36.89 14.08 -54.02
N THR A 13 35.64 14.42 -54.39
CA THR A 13 34.78 15.29 -53.58
C THR A 13 34.22 14.46 -52.44
N LEU A 14 34.73 14.65 -51.21
CA LEU A 14 34.12 14.13 -50.00
C LEU A 14 32.76 14.89 -49.76
N LEU A 15 31.66 14.28 -50.11
CA LEU A 15 30.35 14.68 -49.63
C LEU A 15 30.22 14.29 -48.15
N ILE A 16 30.44 15.27 -47.27
CA ILE A 16 30.11 15.15 -45.87
C ILE A 16 28.57 15.17 -45.79
N PHE A 17 27.94 13.99 -45.74
CA PHE A 17 26.56 13.87 -45.31
C PHE A 17 26.49 14.25 -43.83
N SER A 18 26.20 15.51 -43.54
CA SER A 18 25.72 15.92 -42.22
C SER A 18 24.33 15.28 -42.03
N GLY A 19 24.35 14.05 -41.55
CA GLY A 19 23.13 13.39 -41.08
C GLY A 19 22.59 14.16 -39.91
N CYS A 20 21.61 15.04 -40.16
CA CYS A 20 20.74 15.55 -39.15
C CYS A 20 19.97 14.35 -38.59
N SER A 21 20.48 13.71 -37.52
CA SER A 21 19.72 12.70 -36.82
C SER A 21 18.50 13.40 -36.23
N SER A 22 17.38 13.30 -36.93
CA SER A 22 16.09 13.72 -36.37
C SER A 22 15.91 12.91 -35.09
N ARG A 23 15.99 13.57 -33.92
CA ARG A 23 15.71 12.91 -32.64
C ARG A 23 14.31 12.32 -32.74
N GLN A 24 14.21 11.02 -32.47
CA GLN A 24 12.94 10.31 -32.43
C GLN A 24 11.96 11.02 -31.49
N VAL A 25 10.72 11.19 -31.92
CA VAL A 25 9.65 11.75 -31.11
C VAL A 25 8.73 10.60 -30.67
N LEU A 26 8.54 10.43 -29.37
CA LEU A 26 7.60 9.49 -28.80
C LEU A 26 6.38 10.25 -28.27
N SER A 27 5.21 9.62 -28.27
CA SER A 27 3.98 10.21 -27.75
C SER A 27 3.65 9.74 -26.35
N SER A 28 3.03 10.62 -25.56
CA SER A 28 2.39 10.26 -24.29
C SER A 28 1.12 9.44 -24.53
N ASP A 29 0.72 8.66 -23.52
CA ASP A 29 -0.57 7.98 -23.49
C ASP A 29 -1.23 8.16 -22.11
N TYR A 30 -2.37 8.83 -22.07
CA TYR A 30 -3.07 9.18 -20.83
C TYR A 30 -4.00 8.07 -20.31
N ASN A 31 -4.08 6.92 -20.99
CA ASN A 31 -4.77 5.75 -20.45
C ASN A 31 -3.89 5.07 -19.39
N VAL A 32 -3.85 5.61 -18.20
CA VAL A 32 -3.00 5.18 -17.08
C VAL A 32 -3.76 4.28 -16.08
N ILE A 33 -3.03 3.69 -15.12
CA ILE A 33 -3.60 2.97 -13.98
C ILE A 33 -3.23 3.74 -12.69
N PRO A 34 -4.22 4.02 -11.80
CA PRO A 34 -5.67 3.89 -12.01
C PRO A 34 -6.18 4.86 -13.08
N LEU A 35 -7.34 4.50 -13.69
CA LEU A 35 -7.94 5.30 -14.75
C LEU A 35 -8.62 6.55 -14.18
N PRO A 36 -8.28 7.78 -14.65
CA PRO A 36 -8.90 9.01 -14.23
C PRO A 36 -10.41 9.09 -14.53
N VAL A 37 -11.12 9.93 -13.77
CA VAL A 37 -12.57 10.15 -13.93
C VAL A 37 -12.91 10.69 -15.31
N SER A 38 -12.13 11.61 -15.86
CA SER A 38 -12.37 12.21 -17.19
C SER A 38 -11.05 12.43 -17.93
N ILE A 39 -11.02 12.06 -19.20
CA ILE A 39 -9.92 12.32 -20.13
C ILE A 39 -10.50 12.86 -21.43
N SER A 40 -10.28 14.15 -21.71
CA SER A 40 -10.75 14.84 -22.92
C SER A 40 -9.56 15.20 -23.81
N LEU A 41 -9.26 14.34 -24.79
CA LEU A 41 -8.23 14.60 -25.79
C LEU A 41 -8.72 15.65 -26.79
N GLN A 42 -7.83 16.55 -27.21
CA GLN A 42 -8.05 17.45 -28.35
C GLN A 42 -7.33 16.84 -29.55
N GLU A 43 -8.09 16.21 -30.45
CA GLU A 43 -7.53 15.45 -31.58
C GLU A 43 -6.74 16.33 -32.57
N GLU A 44 -7.11 17.61 -32.70
CA GLU A 44 -6.43 18.59 -33.56
C GLU A 44 -5.70 19.64 -32.73
N GLY A 45 -4.44 19.38 -32.38
CA GLY A 45 -3.65 20.35 -31.62
C GLY A 45 -2.15 20.09 -31.70
N THR A 46 -1.36 21.16 -31.64
CA THR A 46 0.10 21.06 -31.53
C THR A 46 0.45 20.48 -30.16
N PRO A 47 1.23 19.38 -30.08
CA PRO A 47 1.61 18.80 -28.80
C PRO A 47 2.59 19.71 -28.02
N PHE A 48 2.54 19.63 -26.69
CA PHE A 48 3.64 20.11 -25.86
C PHE A 48 4.86 19.18 -26.03
N VAL A 49 6.04 19.76 -26.22
CA VAL A 49 7.26 18.97 -26.38
C VAL A 49 8.05 18.99 -25.06
N LEU A 50 8.03 17.87 -24.34
CA LEU A 50 8.87 17.65 -23.17
C LEU A 50 10.31 17.38 -23.63
N LYS A 51 11.27 18.12 -23.10
CA LYS A 51 12.70 18.12 -23.49
C LYS A 51 13.57 18.58 -22.32
N PRO A 52 14.90 18.40 -22.35
CA PRO A 52 15.80 18.78 -21.24
C PRO A 52 15.73 20.25 -20.82
N SER A 53 15.27 21.15 -21.69
CA SER A 53 15.09 22.58 -21.35
C SER A 53 13.70 22.91 -20.79
N THR A 54 12.81 21.94 -20.66
CA THR A 54 11.53 22.10 -19.95
C THR A 54 11.81 22.36 -18.48
N VAL A 55 11.09 23.30 -17.89
CA VAL A 55 11.21 23.63 -16.46
C VAL A 55 9.94 23.27 -15.69
N VAL A 56 10.11 22.98 -14.42
CA VAL A 56 8.99 22.72 -13.49
C VAL A 56 8.86 23.95 -12.60
N TYR A 57 7.70 24.60 -12.65
CA TYR A 57 7.38 25.72 -11.80
C TYR A 57 6.65 25.27 -10.55
N CYS A 58 7.04 25.80 -9.41
CA CYS A 58 6.26 25.81 -8.18
C CYS A 58 6.36 27.19 -7.53
N PRO A 59 5.31 27.67 -6.82
CA PRO A 59 5.35 28.94 -6.10
C PRO A 59 6.47 28.98 -5.07
N GLU A 60 7.09 30.14 -4.90
CA GLU A 60 8.11 30.35 -3.87
C GLU A 60 7.47 30.24 -2.48
N GLY A 61 8.14 29.55 -1.55
CA GLY A 61 7.69 29.37 -0.16
C GLY A 61 6.70 28.22 0.07
N ASP A 62 6.17 27.57 -0.99
CA ASP A 62 5.34 26.39 -0.84
C ASP A 62 6.20 25.12 -0.79
N SER A 63 6.50 24.65 0.42
CA SER A 63 7.38 23.50 0.65
C SER A 63 6.76 22.17 0.18
N LEU A 64 5.44 22.02 0.19
CA LEU A 64 4.76 20.81 -0.26
C LEU A 64 4.74 20.72 -1.79
N LEU A 65 4.44 21.82 -2.49
CA LEU A 65 4.55 21.85 -3.94
C LEU A 65 6.00 21.75 -4.43
N LEU A 66 6.96 22.32 -3.69
CA LEU A 66 8.38 22.10 -3.98
C LEU A 66 8.75 20.62 -3.91
N LYS A 67 8.25 19.89 -2.89
CA LYS A 67 8.46 18.46 -2.79
C LYS A 67 7.85 17.70 -3.97
N ASN A 68 6.65 18.06 -4.42
CA ASN A 68 6.03 17.48 -5.61
C ASN A 68 6.85 17.77 -6.88
N ALA A 69 7.45 18.97 -7.00
CA ALA A 69 8.33 19.32 -8.12
C ALA A 69 9.62 18.49 -8.11
N GLU A 70 10.25 18.32 -6.94
CA GLU A 70 11.43 17.45 -6.77
C GLU A 70 11.11 16.00 -7.16
N LEU A 71 9.97 15.47 -6.74
CA LEU A 71 9.52 14.14 -7.11
C LEU A 71 9.30 14.01 -8.62
N LEU A 72 8.63 14.99 -9.25
CA LEU A 72 8.41 14.99 -10.70
C LEU A 72 9.74 14.99 -11.46
N THR A 73 10.67 15.86 -11.08
CA THR A 73 11.99 15.94 -11.75
C THR A 73 12.74 14.61 -11.61
N GLY A 74 12.71 13.99 -10.42
CA GLY A 74 13.30 12.67 -10.16
C GLY A 74 12.63 11.55 -10.96
N TYR A 75 11.31 11.58 -11.12
CA TYR A 75 10.58 10.61 -11.94
C TYR A 75 10.95 10.74 -13.43
N VAL A 76 10.99 11.96 -13.96
CA VAL A 76 11.39 12.20 -15.35
C VAL A 76 12.85 11.77 -15.57
N ALA A 77 13.76 12.08 -14.67
CA ALA A 77 15.16 11.67 -14.77
C ALA A 77 15.30 10.15 -14.85
N ARG A 78 14.63 9.41 -13.96
CA ARG A 78 14.72 7.94 -13.92
C ARG A 78 14.00 7.27 -15.10
N GLN A 79 12.83 7.77 -15.49
CA GLN A 79 11.97 7.13 -16.50
C GLN A 79 12.32 7.55 -17.91
N VAL A 80 12.61 8.84 -18.12
CA VAL A 80 12.81 9.43 -19.44
C VAL A 80 14.30 9.59 -19.77
N GLY A 81 15.16 9.73 -18.75
CA GLY A 81 16.61 9.78 -18.90
C GLY A 81 17.19 11.17 -19.07
N PHE A 82 16.47 12.24 -18.68
CA PHE A 82 17.01 13.59 -18.56
C PHE A 82 16.41 14.35 -17.37
N GLU A 83 17.20 15.24 -16.81
CA GLU A 83 16.79 16.06 -15.67
C GLU A 83 16.01 17.31 -16.11
N LEU A 84 14.99 17.69 -15.32
CA LEU A 84 14.30 18.96 -15.44
C LEU A 84 14.76 19.90 -14.32
N ARG A 85 14.77 21.20 -14.60
CA ARG A 85 15.10 22.23 -13.61
C ARG A 85 13.82 22.78 -12.98
N ILE A 86 13.84 22.96 -11.66
CA ILE A 86 12.79 23.67 -10.93
C ILE A 86 13.02 25.19 -11.05
N THR A 87 11.94 25.97 -11.16
CA THR A 87 11.95 27.43 -11.24
C THR A 87 10.79 28.03 -10.45
N HIS A 88 10.96 29.28 -9.99
CA HIS A 88 9.89 30.11 -9.41
C HIS A 88 9.43 31.22 -10.37
N ASP A 89 9.95 31.24 -11.62
CA ASP A 89 9.53 32.12 -12.68
C ASP A 89 8.33 31.53 -13.43
N ASP A 90 7.14 32.07 -13.18
CA ASP A 90 5.88 31.64 -13.80
C ASP A 90 5.76 32.05 -15.27
N GLN A 91 6.63 33.00 -15.77
CA GLN A 91 6.66 33.43 -17.15
C GLN A 91 7.60 32.60 -18.02
N ALA A 92 8.28 31.59 -17.45
CA ALA A 92 9.17 30.73 -18.20
C ALA A 92 8.42 30.01 -19.33
N ARG A 93 9.12 29.77 -20.46
CA ARG A 93 8.56 29.08 -21.62
C ARG A 93 8.80 27.60 -21.53
N ASN A 94 7.92 26.79 -22.14
CA ASN A 94 7.97 25.34 -22.14
C ASN A 94 8.04 24.79 -20.71
N ILE A 95 6.96 24.98 -19.98
CA ILE A 95 6.87 24.89 -18.53
C ILE A 95 5.83 23.84 -18.10
N ILE A 96 6.11 23.14 -17.01
CA ILE A 96 5.13 22.36 -16.24
C ILE A 96 4.83 23.17 -14.98
N ARG A 97 3.60 23.63 -14.81
CA ARG A 97 3.16 24.42 -13.63
C ARG A 97 2.49 23.50 -12.62
N LEU A 98 2.90 23.61 -11.36
CA LEU A 98 2.26 22.95 -10.23
C LEU A 98 1.54 24.00 -9.37
N GLY A 99 0.29 23.74 -9.03
CA GLY A 99 -0.53 24.58 -8.17
C GLY A 99 -1.44 23.75 -7.25
N SER A 100 -1.97 24.38 -6.18
CA SER A 100 -2.85 23.74 -5.20
C SER A 100 -4.10 24.59 -4.87
N GLY A 101 -4.58 25.38 -5.85
CA GLY A 101 -5.70 26.31 -5.70
C GLY A 101 -7.03 25.84 -6.29
N LEU A 102 -7.12 24.60 -6.79
CA LEU A 102 -8.34 24.05 -7.38
C LEU A 102 -9.48 24.04 -6.35
N GLN A 103 -10.61 24.61 -6.70
CA GLN A 103 -11.80 24.57 -5.87
C GLN A 103 -12.59 23.29 -6.17
N ALA A 104 -12.55 22.32 -5.24
CA ALA A 104 -13.25 21.05 -5.34
C ALA A 104 -13.67 20.56 -3.95
N GLU A 105 -14.73 19.77 -3.87
CA GLU A 105 -15.19 19.14 -2.62
C GLU A 105 -14.18 18.11 -2.09
N ASN A 106 -13.55 17.37 -3.00
CA ASN A 106 -12.53 16.39 -2.64
C ASN A 106 -11.15 17.04 -2.60
N ALA A 107 -10.51 17.05 -1.44
CA ALA A 107 -9.18 17.66 -1.25
C ALA A 107 -8.07 16.98 -2.07
N GLU A 108 -8.29 15.78 -2.56
CA GLU A 108 -7.35 15.03 -3.40
C GLU A 108 -7.68 15.15 -4.92
N ALA A 109 -8.68 15.96 -5.28
CA ALA A 109 -9.01 16.23 -6.68
C ALA A 109 -7.92 17.03 -7.37
N TYR A 110 -7.77 16.82 -8.69
CA TYR A 110 -6.86 17.59 -9.53
C TYR A 110 -7.38 17.78 -10.96
N THR A 111 -6.81 18.77 -11.65
CA THR A 111 -6.87 18.90 -13.09
C THR A 111 -5.46 18.82 -13.67
N LEU A 112 -5.33 18.18 -14.84
CA LEU A 112 -4.12 18.18 -15.66
C LEU A 112 -4.50 18.68 -17.05
N VAL A 113 -3.93 19.81 -17.47
CA VAL A 113 -4.20 20.43 -18.77
C VAL A 113 -2.90 20.53 -19.56
N VAL A 114 -2.89 19.98 -20.76
CA VAL A 114 -1.76 20.09 -21.69
C VAL A 114 -2.15 20.99 -22.84
N THR A 115 -1.38 22.06 -23.03
CA THR A 115 -1.45 22.96 -24.17
C THR A 115 -0.11 22.98 -24.92
N PRO A 116 0.01 23.55 -26.10
CA PRO A 116 1.31 23.64 -26.79
C PRO A 116 2.38 24.41 -26.00
N GLN A 117 1.98 25.28 -25.07
CA GLN A 117 2.86 26.18 -24.31
C GLN A 117 3.24 25.64 -22.94
N ALA A 118 2.32 24.91 -22.29
CA ALA A 118 2.45 24.48 -20.90
C ALA A 118 1.72 23.17 -20.60
N VAL A 119 2.19 22.48 -19.57
CA VAL A 119 1.44 21.49 -18.81
C VAL A 119 1.06 22.13 -17.48
N GLU A 120 -0.21 22.13 -17.13
CA GLU A 120 -0.72 22.71 -15.88
C GLU A 120 -1.34 21.60 -15.04
N ILE A 121 -0.85 21.43 -13.81
CA ILE A 121 -1.36 20.48 -12.81
C ILE A 121 -1.82 21.28 -11.62
N GLU A 122 -3.13 21.33 -11.40
CA GLU A 122 -3.75 22.08 -10.32
C GLU A 122 -4.53 21.13 -9.42
N GLY A 123 -4.09 20.98 -8.17
CA GLY A 123 -4.76 20.18 -7.16
C GLY A 123 -5.67 21.00 -6.25
N ALA A 124 -6.64 20.38 -5.60
CA ALA A 124 -7.39 21.00 -4.49
C ALA A 124 -6.53 21.10 -3.21
N SER A 125 -5.43 20.35 -3.17
CA SER A 125 -4.36 20.42 -2.17
C SER A 125 -3.04 19.96 -2.81
N ALA A 126 -1.94 20.01 -2.08
CA ALA A 126 -0.67 19.45 -2.52
C ALA A 126 -0.77 17.93 -2.82
N ALA A 127 -1.62 17.19 -2.11
CA ALA A 127 -1.89 15.77 -2.41
C ALA A 127 -2.59 15.61 -3.77
N GLY A 128 -3.60 16.43 -4.06
CA GLY A 128 -4.24 16.44 -5.39
C GLY A 128 -3.23 16.72 -6.50
N THR A 129 -2.36 17.73 -6.32
CA THR A 129 -1.28 18.03 -7.27
C THR A 129 -0.34 16.83 -7.45
N PHE A 130 0.00 16.13 -6.37
CA PHE A 130 0.83 14.93 -6.43
C PHE A 130 0.18 13.82 -7.29
N TYR A 131 -1.12 13.59 -7.18
CA TYR A 131 -1.80 12.59 -8.02
C TYR A 131 -1.85 13.02 -9.49
N GLY A 132 -1.95 14.32 -9.76
CA GLY A 132 -1.77 14.85 -11.12
C GLY A 132 -0.35 14.62 -11.64
N VAL A 133 0.68 14.78 -10.80
CA VAL A 133 2.07 14.43 -11.10
C VAL A 133 2.21 12.93 -11.41
N GLN A 134 1.57 12.04 -10.63
CA GLN A 134 1.59 10.60 -10.91
C GLN A 134 0.90 10.26 -12.23
N THR A 135 -0.17 10.94 -12.58
CA THR A 135 -0.86 10.75 -13.86
C THR A 135 0.02 11.21 -15.03
N LEU A 136 0.68 12.37 -14.94
CA LEU A 136 1.66 12.81 -15.92
C LEU A 136 2.80 11.79 -16.05
N ARG A 137 3.40 11.38 -14.92
CA ARG A 137 4.47 10.36 -14.89
C ARG A 137 4.09 9.09 -15.66
N LYS A 138 2.93 8.51 -15.33
CA LYS A 138 2.45 7.25 -15.94
C LYS A 138 2.08 7.41 -17.42
N SER A 139 1.80 8.62 -17.88
CA SER A 139 1.54 8.92 -19.29
C SER A 139 2.81 9.02 -20.14
N LEU A 140 3.99 9.18 -19.52
CA LEU A 140 5.25 9.30 -20.23
C LEU A 140 5.81 7.93 -20.64
N PRO A 141 6.42 7.79 -21.84
CA PRO A 141 7.12 6.56 -22.21
C PRO A 141 8.41 6.38 -21.40
N VAL A 142 8.85 5.13 -21.27
CA VAL A 142 10.17 4.79 -20.73
C VAL A 142 11.20 4.93 -21.82
N THR A 143 12.28 5.70 -21.58
CA THR A 143 13.33 5.97 -22.58
C THR A 143 14.72 6.12 -21.94
N ASP A 144 15.74 6.31 -22.77
CA ASP A 144 17.15 6.53 -22.37
C ASP A 144 17.63 7.98 -22.59
N GLY A 145 16.71 8.93 -22.72
CA GLY A 145 17.00 10.38 -22.81
C GLY A 145 17.36 10.93 -24.18
N LYS A 146 17.47 10.10 -25.21
CA LYS A 146 17.85 10.52 -26.59
C LYS A 146 16.67 10.96 -27.45
N VAL A 147 15.47 11.06 -26.87
CA VAL A 147 14.22 11.34 -27.56
C VAL A 147 13.61 12.68 -27.10
N ARG A 148 12.61 13.15 -27.84
CA ARG A 148 11.65 14.18 -27.41
C ARG A 148 10.32 13.49 -27.15
N ILE A 149 9.54 13.98 -26.18
CA ILE A 149 8.23 13.43 -25.90
C ILE A 149 7.18 14.45 -26.29
N ALA A 150 6.28 14.07 -27.17
CA ALA A 150 5.12 14.84 -27.55
C ALA A 150 3.94 14.49 -26.63
N LEU A 151 3.52 15.44 -25.81
CA LEU A 151 2.31 15.31 -25.01
C LEU A 151 1.14 15.91 -25.80
N ALA A 152 0.22 15.06 -26.20
CA ALA A 152 -0.99 15.50 -26.91
C ALA A 152 -1.81 16.45 -26.04
N PRO A 153 -2.44 17.48 -26.61
CA PRO A 153 -3.32 18.36 -25.84
C PRO A 153 -4.47 17.58 -25.24
N VAL A 154 -4.65 17.76 -23.92
CA VAL A 154 -5.64 17.01 -23.13
C VAL A 154 -6.10 17.85 -21.95
N ARG A 155 -7.33 17.62 -21.50
CA ARG A 155 -7.84 18.01 -20.21
C ARG A 155 -8.24 16.74 -19.43
N ILE A 156 -7.64 16.54 -18.27
CA ILE A 156 -7.97 15.48 -17.32
C ILE A 156 -8.54 16.15 -16.08
N GLU A 157 -9.68 15.64 -15.62
CA GLU A 157 -10.29 15.98 -14.34
C GLU A 157 -10.45 14.70 -13.54
N ASP A 158 -9.96 14.69 -12.30
CA ASP A 158 -9.87 13.45 -11.55
C ASP A 158 -9.98 13.66 -10.04
N ALA A 159 -10.46 12.64 -9.35
CA ALA A 159 -10.52 12.55 -7.91
C ALA A 159 -10.70 11.08 -7.49
N PRO A 160 -10.16 10.66 -6.33
CA PRO A 160 -10.33 9.30 -5.86
C PRO A 160 -11.78 8.97 -5.52
N ARG A 161 -12.14 7.70 -5.68
CA ARG A 161 -13.44 7.15 -5.28
C ARG A 161 -13.56 7.03 -3.76
N PHE A 162 -12.48 6.58 -3.10
CA PHE A 162 -12.42 6.36 -1.65
C PHE A 162 -11.34 7.22 -1.00
N SER A 163 -11.59 7.66 0.24
CA SER A 163 -10.63 8.43 1.03
C SER A 163 -9.52 7.57 1.65
N TYR A 164 -9.79 6.29 1.95
CA TYR A 164 -8.82 5.32 2.41
C TYR A 164 -8.47 4.36 1.26
N ARG A 165 -7.21 4.36 0.83
CA ARG A 165 -6.72 3.52 -0.26
C ARG A 165 -5.44 2.83 0.21
N GLY A 166 -5.64 1.64 0.82
CA GLY A 166 -4.59 0.95 1.56
C GLY A 166 -3.86 -0.13 0.78
N LEU A 167 -2.63 -0.36 1.18
CA LEU A 167 -1.88 -1.58 0.93
C LEU A 167 -1.16 -1.98 2.22
N HIS A 168 -1.30 -3.25 2.60
CA HIS A 168 -0.74 -3.81 3.83
C HIS A 168 0.57 -4.55 3.53
N LEU A 169 1.49 -4.54 4.50
CA LEU A 169 2.66 -5.42 4.51
C LEU A 169 2.91 -5.94 5.92
N ASP A 170 2.93 -7.26 6.04
CA ASP A 170 3.39 -7.97 7.23
C ASP A 170 4.93 -7.98 7.26
N VAL A 171 5.51 -7.45 8.34
CA VAL A 171 6.95 -7.52 8.60
C VAL A 171 7.28 -8.35 9.85
N ALA A 172 6.25 -8.85 10.52
CA ALA A 172 6.40 -9.68 11.71
C ALA A 172 6.83 -11.12 11.37
N ARG A 173 6.19 -11.73 10.36
CA ARG A 173 6.55 -13.09 9.92
C ARG A 173 7.89 -13.08 9.22
N HIS A 174 8.11 -12.15 8.27
CA HIS A 174 9.42 -11.89 7.68
C HIS A 174 9.71 -10.39 7.62
N MET A 175 10.89 -10.00 8.11
CA MET A 175 11.33 -8.61 8.17
C MET A 175 12.02 -8.21 6.87
N PHE A 176 11.85 -6.95 6.45
CA PHE A 176 12.46 -6.39 5.25
C PHE A 176 13.32 -5.18 5.60
N PRO A 177 14.41 -4.92 4.84
CA PRO A 177 15.26 -3.75 5.08
C PRO A 177 14.51 -2.43 4.80
N VAL A 178 14.99 -1.35 5.43
CA VAL A 178 14.41 0.01 5.31
C VAL A 178 14.28 0.44 3.85
N GLU A 179 15.26 0.12 3.02
CA GLU A 179 15.27 0.43 1.59
C GLU A 179 14.10 -0.23 0.85
N PHE A 180 13.74 -1.47 1.22
CA PHE A 180 12.59 -2.15 0.64
C PHE A 180 11.28 -1.53 1.11
N ILE A 181 11.16 -1.16 2.40
CA ILE A 181 9.97 -0.46 2.91
C ILE A 181 9.76 0.85 2.15
N LYS A 182 10.83 1.61 1.89
CA LYS A 182 10.76 2.82 1.05
C LYS A 182 10.35 2.52 -0.40
N LYS A 183 10.88 1.45 -0.98
CA LYS A 183 10.48 0.99 -2.34
C LYS A 183 8.99 0.58 -2.37
N TYR A 184 8.50 -0.05 -1.30
CA TYR A 184 7.10 -0.42 -1.16
C TYR A 184 6.19 0.82 -1.05
N ILE A 185 6.62 1.85 -0.31
CA ILE A 185 5.94 3.16 -0.28
C ILE A 185 5.95 3.83 -1.66
N ASP A 186 7.03 3.72 -2.44
CA ASP A 186 7.07 4.18 -3.83
C ASP A 186 6.06 3.44 -4.72
N LEU A 187 5.80 2.14 -4.46
CA LEU A 187 4.78 1.36 -5.14
C LEU A 187 3.37 1.87 -4.81
N LEU A 188 3.07 2.14 -3.52
CA LEU A 188 1.81 2.75 -3.12
C LEU A 188 1.58 4.09 -3.83
N ALA A 189 2.58 4.96 -3.79
CA ALA A 189 2.54 6.28 -4.42
C ALA A 189 2.31 6.19 -5.94
N LEU A 190 2.95 5.24 -6.63
CA LEU A 190 2.76 4.99 -8.06
C LEU A 190 1.29 4.64 -8.38
N HIS A 191 0.62 3.93 -7.47
CA HIS A 191 -0.77 3.46 -7.60
C HIS A 191 -1.80 4.40 -6.98
N ASN A 192 -1.43 5.64 -6.64
CA ASN A 192 -2.29 6.64 -6.01
C ASN A 192 -2.89 6.18 -4.66
N MET A 193 -2.24 5.23 -3.97
CA MET A 193 -2.60 4.79 -2.64
C MET A 193 -2.05 5.77 -1.60
N ASN A 194 -2.80 5.98 -0.52
CA ASN A 194 -2.46 6.97 0.51
C ASN A 194 -2.31 6.38 1.92
N MET A 195 -2.52 5.07 2.10
CA MET A 195 -2.42 4.40 3.40
C MET A 195 -1.50 3.18 3.32
N PHE A 196 -0.40 3.21 4.07
CA PHE A 196 0.47 2.06 4.26
C PHE A 196 0.13 1.39 5.60
N HIS A 197 -0.58 0.28 5.57
CA HIS A 197 -0.85 -0.52 6.75
C HIS A 197 0.35 -1.41 7.05
N TRP A 198 1.07 -1.11 8.14
CA TRP A 198 2.32 -1.75 8.51
C TRP A 198 2.13 -2.66 9.72
N HIS A 199 2.04 -3.97 9.48
CA HIS A 199 1.86 -4.98 10.51
C HIS A 199 3.20 -5.30 11.19
N LEU A 200 3.41 -4.68 12.35
CA LEU A 200 4.71 -4.62 13.03
C LEU A 200 4.91 -5.70 14.07
N THR A 201 3.86 -6.36 14.53
CA THR A 201 3.94 -7.34 15.64
C THR A 201 3.01 -8.51 15.41
N ASP A 202 3.52 -9.72 15.71
CA ASP A 202 2.76 -10.96 15.66
C ASP A 202 3.45 -12.02 16.56
N ASP A 203 2.90 -13.22 16.64
CA ASP A 203 3.43 -14.35 17.42
C ASP A 203 4.89 -14.68 17.08
N GLN A 204 5.32 -14.47 15.83
CA GLN A 204 6.63 -14.87 15.32
C GLN A 204 7.66 -13.75 15.37
N GLY A 205 7.27 -12.54 15.78
CA GLY A 205 8.23 -11.44 15.93
C GLY A 205 7.62 -10.10 16.26
N TRP A 206 8.32 -9.37 17.12
CA TRP A 206 8.07 -7.98 17.45
C TRP A 206 9.08 -7.09 16.71
N ARG A 207 8.64 -6.21 15.81
CA ARG A 207 9.52 -5.53 14.86
C ARG A 207 9.72 -4.04 15.08
N ILE A 208 9.23 -3.47 16.18
CA ILE A 208 9.37 -2.05 16.48
C ILE A 208 10.04 -1.83 17.85
N GLU A 209 11.05 -0.96 17.89
CA GLU A 209 11.69 -0.56 19.14
C GLU A 209 10.73 0.21 20.04
N ILE A 210 10.52 -0.30 21.26
CA ILE A 210 9.82 0.37 22.36
C ILE A 210 10.83 0.56 23.48
N LYS A 211 11.31 1.78 23.68
CA LYS A 211 12.41 2.08 24.63
C LYS A 211 12.05 1.76 26.07
N ARG A 212 10.78 1.93 26.43
CA ARG A 212 10.28 1.55 27.75
C ARG A 212 10.33 0.03 27.99
N TYR A 213 10.24 -0.76 26.93
CA TYR A 213 10.18 -2.21 27.02
C TYR A 213 11.22 -2.89 26.10
N PRO A 214 12.54 -2.78 26.40
CA PRO A 214 13.61 -3.19 25.49
C PRO A 214 13.60 -4.69 25.15
N ARG A 215 13.12 -5.54 26.08
CA ARG A 215 13.03 -6.99 25.85
C ARG A 215 12.09 -7.36 24.71
N LEU A 216 11.17 -6.48 24.30
CA LEU A 216 10.33 -6.71 23.13
C LEU A 216 11.15 -6.94 21.86
N THR A 217 12.25 -6.21 21.69
CA THR A 217 13.16 -6.39 20.55
C THR A 217 14.32 -7.33 20.84
N GLU A 218 14.83 -7.35 22.09
CA GLU A 218 15.93 -8.22 22.50
C GLU A 218 15.54 -9.71 22.51
N VAL A 219 14.30 -10.03 22.90
CA VAL A 219 13.74 -11.38 22.99
C VAL A 219 12.65 -11.59 21.96
N GLY A 220 11.59 -10.78 22.00
CA GLY A 220 10.43 -10.92 21.11
C GLY A 220 10.75 -10.65 19.63
N GLY A 221 11.82 -9.91 19.34
CA GLY A 221 12.31 -9.69 17.97
C GLY A 221 12.96 -10.92 17.32
N TRP A 222 13.15 -12.03 18.05
CA TRP A 222 13.92 -13.19 17.61
C TRP A 222 13.17 -14.51 17.84
N ARG A 223 13.26 -15.43 16.88
CA ARG A 223 12.78 -16.82 16.99
C ARG A 223 13.91 -17.79 16.67
N LYS A 224 13.85 -18.99 17.24
CA LYS A 224 14.92 -20.01 17.13
C LYS A 224 14.95 -20.75 15.80
N ALA A 225 13.84 -20.81 15.09
CA ALA A 225 13.67 -21.50 13.82
C ALA A 225 12.44 -20.97 13.10
N THR A 226 12.28 -21.28 11.81
CA THR A 226 11.11 -20.91 11.01
C THR A 226 10.54 -22.14 10.30
N LEU A 227 9.21 -22.32 10.34
CA LEU A 227 8.51 -23.32 9.54
C LEU A 227 8.70 -23.03 8.05
N VAL A 228 9.25 -23.98 7.29
CA VAL A 228 9.52 -23.87 5.84
C VAL A 228 8.62 -24.73 4.97
N SER A 229 7.92 -25.71 5.56
CA SER A 229 6.87 -26.46 4.88
C SER A 229 5.52 -25.77 5.02
N HIS A 230 4.54 -26.15 4.20
CA HIS A 230 3.17 -25.66 4.36
C HIS A 230 2.62 -26.04 5.75
N TRP A 231 1.93 -25.11 6.40
CA TRP A 231 1.46 -25.27 7.78
C TRP A 231 0.42 -26.39 7.97
N GLU A 232 -0.36 -26.71 6.94
CA GLU A 232 -1.34 -27.82 6.96
C GLU A 232 -0.70 -29.19 6.84
N LYS A 233 0.58 -29.29 6.43
CA LYS A 233 1.25 -30.59 6.33
C LYS A 233 1.55 -31.16 7.70
N PRO A 234 1.31 -32.43 7.94
CA PRO A 234 1.56 -33.06 9.26
C PRO A 234 3.06 -33.17 9.58
N ASP A 235 3.93 -33.23 8.58
CA ASP A 235 5.39 -33.30 8.70
C ASP A 235 6.01 -31.87 8.61
N HIS A 236 5.85 -31.10 9.66
CA HIS A 236 6.41 -29.75 9.73
C HIS A 236 7.93 -29.78 9.64
N LYS A 237 8.49 -29.04 8.68
CA LYS A 237 9.94 -28.86 8.50
C LYS A 237 10.33 -27.45 8.89
N TYR A 238 11.40 -27.35 9.67
CA TYR A 238 11.97 -26.09 10.13
C TYR A 238 13.36 -25.90 9.54
N ASP A 239 13.78 -24.64 9.38
CA ASP A 239 15.13 -24.30 8.90
C ASP A 239 16.21 -24.36 9.98
N GLU A 240 15.82 -24.54 11.23
CA GLU A 240 16.68 -24.61 12.42
C GLU A 240 17.65 -23.41 12.55
N THR A 241 17.31 -22.29 11.90
CA THR A 241 18.15 -21.09 11.86
C THR A 241 17.46 -19.98 12.64
N PRO A 242 18.14 -19.36 13.63
CA PRO A 242 17.61 -18.19 14.31
C PRO A 242 17.28 -17.08 13.33
N TYR A 243 16.09 -16.50 13.45
CA TYR A 243 15.62 -15.42 12.60
C TYR A 243 15.07 -14.27 13.43
N GLY A 244 15.42 -13.03 13.07
CA GLY A 244 14.90 -11.87 13.78
C GLY A 244 15.43 -10.55 13.27
N GLY A 245 15.10 -9.51 14.01
CA GLY A 245 15.43 -8.11 13.75
C GLY A 245 14.27 -7.21 14.12
N TYR A 246 14.50 -5.91 14.07
CA TYR A 246 13.51 -4.88 14.36
C TYR A 246 13.92 -3.55 13.72
N TYR A 247 12.99 -2.63 13.62
CA TYR A 247 13.24 -1.24 13.23
C TYR A 247 13.46 -0.38 14.47
N THR A 248 14.54 0.38 14.46
CA THR A 248 14.81 1.40 15.46
C THR A 248 13.84 2.58 15.32
N GLN A 249 13.63 3.34 16.37
CA GLN A 249 12.77 4.53 16.29
C GLN A 249 13.27 5.58 15.29
N ASP A 250 14.59 5.64 15.06
CA ASP A 250 15.15 6.58 14.07
C ASP A 250 14.86 6.11 12.64
N GLU A 251 14.93 4.81 12.35
CA GLU A 251 14.51 4.23 11.08
C GLU A 251 13.00 4.43 10.85
N ILE A 252 12.17 4.24 11.89
CA ILE A 252 10.73 4.52 11.82
C ILE A 252 10.48 5.98 11.45
N ARG A 253 11.14 6.94 12.13
CA ARG A 253 10.97 8.39 11.82
C ARG A 253 11.40 8.72 10.39
N ASP A 254 12.44 8.08 9.89
CA ASP A 254 12.91 8.27 8.52
C ASP A 254 11.90 7.71 7.51
N ILE A 255 11.33 6.52 7.75
CA ILE A 255 10.29 5.92 6.92
C ILE A 255 9.01 6.77 6.94
N VAL A 256 8.57 7.23 8.10
CA VAL A 256 7.38 8.10 8.25
C VAL A 256 7.53 9.40 7.44
N ARG A 257 8.70 10.05 7.53
CA ARG A 257 8.99 11.25 6.73
C ARG A 257 9.01 10.95 5.23
N TYR A 258 9.63 9.83 4.83
CA TYR A 258 9.68 9.39 3.43
C TYR A 258 8.28 9.15 2.84
N ALA A 259 7.39 8.55 3.64
CA ALA A 259 6.00 8.32 3.26
C ALA A 259 5.22 9.64 3.13
N ALA A 260 5.37 10.54 4.12
CA ALA A 260 4.74 11.86 4.12
C ALA A 260 5.12 12.70 2.90
N ASP A 261 6.38 12.66 2.46
CA ASP A 261 6.86 13.31 1.23
C ASP A 261 6.15 12.80 -0.04
N ARG A 262 5.46 11.65 0.04
CA ARG A 262 4.70 11.01 -1.05
C ARG A 262 3.20 10.98 -0.81
N HIS A 263 2.74 11.76 0.16
CA HIS A 263 1.34 11.80 0.57
C HIS A 263 0.77 10.42 0.97
N VAL A 264 1.63 9.56 1.54
CA VAL A 264 1.25 8.27 2.13
C VAL A 264 1.31 8.39 3.65
N GLU A 265 0.20 8.09 4.32
CA GLU A 265 0.12 7.96 5.77
C GLU A 265 0.43 6.51 6.18
N ILE A 266 1.19 6.33 7.26
CA ILE A 266 1.45 4.99 7.80
C ILE A 266 0.43 4.70 8.89
N VAL A 267 -0.25 3.56 8.77
CA VAL A 267 -1.12 2.97 9.79
C VAL A 267 -0.34 1.84 10.47
N PRO A 268 0.29 2.10 11.63
CA PRO A 268 1.00 1.05 12.35
C PRO A 268 -0.01 0.09 12.98
N GLU A 269 0.28 -1.20 12.95
CA GLU A 269 -0.47 -2.21 13.69
C GLU A 269 0.36 -2.80 14.82
N ILE A 270 -0.22 -2.78 16.02
CA ILE A 270 0.17 -3.57 17.18
C ILE A 270 -1.00 -4.49 17.47
N ASP A 271 -0.89 -5.71 17.05
CA ASP A 271 -1.97 -6.68 17.15
C ASP A 271 -2.16 -7.18 18.59
N LEU A 272 -3.41 -7.19 19.05
CA LEU A 272 -3.80 -7.62 20.38
C LEU A 272 -5.28 -8.07 20.41
N PRO A 273 -5.70 -8.87 21.40
CA PRO A 273 -4.95 -9.51 22.48
C PRO A 273 -4.38 -10.88 22.09
N GLY A 274 -4.75 -11.43 20.92
CA GLY A 274 -4.10 -12.53 20.23
C GLY A 274 -2.79 -12.07 19.56
N HIS A 275 -2.09 -12.96 18.87
CA HIS A 275 -0.87 -12.66 18.12
C HIS A 275 0.23 -11.95 18.92
N MET A 276 0.25 -12.20 20.25
CA MET A 276 1.16 -11.55 21.21
C MET A 276 2.22 -12.47 21.78
N LEU A 277 2.43 -13.66 21.21
CA LEU A 277 3.37 -14.66 21.78
C LEU A 277 4.80 -14.12 21.82
N ALA A 278 5.23 -13.30 20.85
CA ALA A 278 6.53 -12.64 20.89
C ALA A 278 6.67 -11.68 22.08
N ALA A 279 5.62 -10.92 22.41
CA ALA A 279 5.59 -10.07 23.59
C ALA A 279 5.55 -10.89 24.87
N LEU A 280 4.80 -11.97 24.91
CA LEU A 280 4.76 -12.90 26.07
C LEU A 280 6.10 -13.60 26.30
N ALA A 281 6.84 -13.94 25.24
CA ALA A 281 8.21 -14.45 25.39
C ALA A 281 9.15 -13.44 26.05
N ALA A 282 8.94 -12.15 25.75
CA ALA A 282 9.71 -11.05 26.38
C ALA A 282 9.26 -10.74 27.82
N TYR A 283 7.95 -10.76 28.08
CA TYR A 283 7.32 -10.40 29.36
C TYR A 283 6.27 -11.45 29.74
N PRO A 284 6.71 -12.62 30.28
CA PRO A 284 5.80 -13.75 30.55
C PRO A 284 4.69 -13.45 31.55
N GLU A 285 4.90 -12.49 32.44
CA GLU A 285 3.92 -12.03 33.42
C GLU A 285 2.65 -11.47 32.79
N LEU A 286 2.70 -11.02 31.53
CA LEU A 286 1.53 -10.49 30.80
C LEU A 286 0.56 -11.58 30.33
N GLY A 287 1.00 -12.83 30.31
CA GLY A 287 0.16 -13.98 29.92
C GLY A 287 -0.62 -14.58 31.08
N CYS A 288 -1.66 -15.35 30.73
CA CYS A 288 -2.52 -16.02 31.73
C CYS A 288 -1.81 -17.08 32.57
N THR A 289 -0.78 -17.76 32.02
CA THR A 289 -0.05 -18.84 32.70
C THR A 289 1.24 -18.37 33.35
N GLY A 290 1.70 -17.14 33.06
CA GLY A 290 2.98 -16.62 33.54
C GLY A 290 4.21 -17.25 32.88
N GLY A 291 4.02 -18.04 31.83
CA GLY A 291 5.09 -18.66 31.04
C GLY A 291 5.63 -19.98 31.63
N PRO A 292 6.81 -20.44 31.15
CA PRO A 292 7.63 -19.78 30.12
C PRO A 292 6.98 -19.80 28.73
N TYR A 293 7.22 -18.75 27.93
CA TYR A 293 6.80 -18.66 26.55
C TYR A 293 8.03 -18.54 25.64
N GLU A 294 7.89 -18.96 24.38
CA GLU A 294 8.88 -18.78 23.33
C GLU A 294 8.22 -18.07 22.13
N THR A 295 8.97 -17.22 21.44
CA THR A 295 8.52 -16.60 20.18
C THR A 295 8.13 -17.66 19.16
N GLY A 296 7.03 -17.49 18.47
CA GLY A 296 6.44 -18.44 17.54
C GLY A 296 7.39 -18.84 16.40
N THR A 297 7.40 -20.13 16.07
CA THR A 297 8.24 -20.68 14.98
C THR A 297 7.41 -21.27 13.84
N ARG A 298 6.10 -21.44 14.03
CA ARG A 298 5.13 -21.91 13.03
C ARG A 298 4.12 -20.83 12.67
N TRP A 299 3.41 -21.04 11.61
CA TRP A 299 2.30 -20.20 11.19
C TRP A 299 0.99 -20.64 11.83
N GLY A 300 0.00 -19.71 11.87
CA GLY A 300 -1.33 -19.94 12.44
C GLY A 300 -1.45 -19.45 13.89
N VAL A 301 -2.60 -19.70 14.48
CA VAL A 301 -3.03 -19.16 15.78
C VAL A 301 -2.39 -19.91 16.94
N TYR A 302 -2.03 -19.18 18.01
CA TYR A 302 -1.56 -19.70 19.28
C TYR A 302 -2.59 -19.47 20.39
N ASP A 303 -2.67 -20.41 21.34
CA ASP A 303 -3.61 -20.30 22.46
C ASP A 303 -3.22 -19.26 23.52
N ASP A 304 -1.95 -18.90 23.59
CA ASP A 304 -1.44 -17.97 24.59
C ASP A 304 -1.60 -16.53 24.11
N VAL A 305 -2.40 -15.78 24.84
CA VAL A 305 -2.80 -14.40 24.57
C VAL A 305 -2.56 -13.52 25.78
N LEU A 306 -2.61 -12.19 25.64
CA LEU A 306 -2.54 -11.26 26.77
C LEU A 306 -3.63 -11.59 27.80
N CYS A 307 -3.27 -11.51 29.09
CA CYS A 307 -4.21 -11.75 30.19
C CYS A 307 -5.07 -10.50 30.45
N ALA A 308 -6.28 -10.47 29.91
CA ALA A 308 -7.19 -9.32 30.05
C ALA A 308 -7.68 -9.07 31.49
N GLY A 309 -7.36 -9.96 32.43
CA GLY A 309 -7.69 -9.80 33.85
C GLY A 309 -6.64 -9.11 34.71
N LYS A 310 -5.48 -8.75 34.14
CA LYS A 310 -4.36 -8.13 34.86
C LYS A 310 -4.24 -6.65 34.52
N GLU A 311 -4.12 -5.80 35.53
CA GLU A 311 -3.97 -4.35 35.36
C GLU A 311 -2.64 -3.99 34.67
N GLU A 312 -1.58 -4.74 34.97
CA GLU A 312 -0.25 -4.56 34.38
C GLU A 312 -0.25 -4.73 32.86
N VAL A 313 -1.20 -5.46 32.30
CA VAL A 313 -1.37 -5.61 30.84
C VAL A 313 -1.84 -4.30 30.22
N TYR A 314 -2.77 -3.60 30.86
CA TYR A 314 -3.23 -2.29 30.39
C TYR A 314 -2.15 -1.23 30.51
N GLU A 315 -1.38 -1.22 31.63
CA GLU A 315 -0.24 -0.32 31.80
C GLU A 315 0.86 -0.57 30.75
N PHE A 316 1.10 -1.84 30.43
CA PHE A 316 2.04 -2.23 29.35
C PHE A 316 1.57 -1.70 28.00
N LEU A 317 0.30 -1.94 27.64
CA LEU A 317 -0.26 -1.48 26.36
C LEU A 317 -0.26 0.04 26.25
N GLU A 318 -0.65 0.77 27.31
CA GLU A 318 -0.57 2.24 27.35
C GLU A 318 0.86 2.73 27.17
N GLY A 319 1.83 2.05 27.77
CA GLY A 319 3.25 2.35 27.60
C GLY A 319 3.75 2.15 26.18
N VAL A 320 3.35 1.05 25.52
CA VAL A 320 3.64 0.77 24.10
C VAL A 320 2.99 1.83 23.22
N PHE A 321 1.68 2.04 23.34
CA PHE A 321 0.96 2.97 22.49
C PHE A 321 1.35 4.43 22.69
N SER A 322 1.88 4.81 23.85
CA SER A 322 2.47 6.16 24.06
C SER A 322 3.65 6.42 23.12
N GLU A 323 4.52 5.42 22.90
CA GLU A 323 5.63 5.55 21.96
C GLU A 323 5.16 5.45 20.49
N ILE A 324 4.17 4.59 20.19
CA ILE A 324 3.56 4.51 18.86
C ILE A 324 2.94 5.85 18.44
N VAL A 325 2.16 6.49 19.31
CA VAL A 325 1.57 7.82 19.07
C VAL A 325 2.63 8.87 18.79
N ALA A 326 3.77 8.82 19.47
CA ALA A 326 4.87 9.76 19.27
C ALA A 326 5.64 9.55 17.96
N LEU A 327 5.69 8.30 17.47
CA LEU A 327 6.40 7.94 16.24
C LEU A 327 5.55 8.14 14.99
N PHE A 328 4.24 7.87 15.06
CA PHE A 328 3.34 7.90 13.92
C PHE A 328 2.34 9.06 14.08
N PRO A 329 2.52 10.15 13.31
CA PRO A 329 1.64 11.33 13.39
C PRO A 329 0.29 11.13 12.73
N GLY A 330 0.09 10.03 11.99
CA GLY A 330 -1.10 9.71 11.24
C GLY A 330 -2.36 9.60 12.10
N ARG A 331 -3.51 9.68 11.44
CA ARG A 331 -4.82 9.65 12.10
C ARG A 331 -5.13 8.29 12.71
N TYR A 332 -4.72 7.21 12.04
CA TYR A 332 -5.15 5.85 12.36
C TYR A 332 -4.05 5.05 13.04
N ILE A 333 -4.44 4.21 14.03
CA ILE A 333 -3.63 3.15 14.60
C ILE A 333 -4.48 1.87 14.57
N HIS A 334 -3.93 0.80 14.02
CA HIS A 334 -4.58 -0.51 14.00
C HIS A 334 -4.19 -1.29 15.25
N ILE A 335 -5.18 -1.89 15.90
CA ILE A 335 -5.00 -2.62 17.17
C ILE A 335 -5.37 -4.11 17.06
N GLY A 336 -5.40 -4.65 15.84
CA GLY A 336 -5.72 -6.05 15.56
C GLY A 336 -7.12 -6.45 16.00
N GLY A 337 -7.21 -7.46 16.84
CA GLY A 337 -8.45 -7.97 17.43
C GLY A 337 -8.92 -9.29 16.88
N ASP A 338 -8.22 -9.81 15.87
CA ASP A 338 -8.53 -11.04 15.16
C ASP A 338 -8.08 -12.29 15.93
N GLU A 339 -8.65 -13.40 15.57
CA GLU A 339 -8.24 -14.77 15.90
C GLU A 339 -7.84 -15.03 17.37
N CYS A 340 -8.31 -14.21 18.32
CA CYS A 340 -7.98 -14.34 19.73
C CYS A 340 -8.69 -15.54 20.37
N PRO A 341 -8.00 -16.64 20.73
CA PRO A 341 -8.61 -17.76 21.41
C PRO A 341 -9.04 -17.40 22.83
N LYS A 342 -10.23 -17.85 23.23
CA LYS A 342 -10.76 -17.62 24.59
C LYS A 342 -10.38 -18.74 25.57
N THR A 343 -9.61 -19.72 25.12
CA THR A 343 -9.25 -20.93 25.88
C THR A 343 -8.58 -20.60 27.21
N ARG A 344 -7.56 -19.74 27.18
CA ARG A 344 -6.83 -19.31 28.40
C ARG A 344 -7.74 -18.50 29.33
N TRP A 345 -8.49 -17.55 28.81
CA TRP A 345 -9.34 -16.68 29.64
C TRP A 345 -10.43 -17.44 30.39
N LYS A 346 -11.00 -18.51 29.78
CA LYS A 346 -12.03 -19.34 30.41
C LYS A 346 -11.55 -20.02 31.70
N SER A 347 -10.26 -20.35 31.77
CA SER A 347 -9.65 -21.05 32.90
C SER A 347 -8.76 -20.16 33.78
N CYS A 348 -8.44 -18.92 33.34
CA CYS A 348 -7.58 -18.01 34.06
C CYS A 348 -8.28 -17.40 35.27
N PRO A 349 -7.76 -17.57 36.52
CA PRO A 349 -8.37 -17.01 37.71
C PRO A 349 -8.52 -15.49 37.66
N ASP A 350 -7.49 -14.78 37.13
CA ASP A 350 -7.49 -13.29 37.02
C ASP A 350 -8.55 -12.83 36.03
N CYS A 351 -8.61 -13.40 34.83
CA CYS A 351 -9.67 -13.06 33.85
C CYS A 351 -11.06 -13.33 34.40
N GLN A 352 -11.26 -14.46 35.09
CA GLN A 352 -12.57 -14.80 35.67
C GLN A 352 -12.93 -13.92 36.88
N ALA A 353 -11.94 -13.50 37.68
CA ALA A 353 -12.15 -12.50 38.74
C ALA A 353 -12.51 -11.13 38.17
N PHE A 354 -11.79 -10.70 37.12
CA PHE A 354 -12.04 -9.44 36.42
C PHE A 354 -13.44 -9.40 35.81
N ILE A 355 -13.86 -10.46 35.11
CA ILE A 355 -15.21 -10.61 34.56
C ILE A 355 -16.28 -10.40 35.64
N ARG A 356 -16.10 -11.05 36.82
CA ARG A 356 -17.06 -10.91 37.93
C ARG A 356 -17.08 -9.50 38.53
N SER A 357 -15.91 -8.93 38.79
CA SER A 357 -15.81 -7.59 39.43
C SER A 357 -16.33 -6.45 38.54
N HIS A 358 -16.22 -6.60 37.22
CA HIS A 358 -16.72 -5.62 36.24
C HIS A 358 -18.11 -5.91 35.72
N GLY A 359 -18.80 -6.94 36.26
CA GLY A 359 -20.15 -7.29 35.86
C GLY A 359 -20.29 -7.70 34.38
N ILE A 360 -19.20 -8.22 33.79
CA ILE A 360 -19.21 -8.70 32.40
C ILE A 360 -20.02 -9.99 32.31
N VAL A 361 -21.09 -9.98 31.53
CA VAL A 361 -22.03 -11.09 31.42
C VAL A 361 -22.26 -11.47 29.95
N SER A 362 -22.56 -12.72 29.68
CA SER A 362 -22.98 -13.14 28.32
C SER A 362 -24.27 -12.42 27.90
N GLN A 363 -24.34 -12.01 26.63
CA GLN A 363 -25.51 -11.33 26.06
C GLN A 363 -25.93 -12.01 24.74
N GLY A 364 -27.07 -12.69 24.78
CA GLY A 364 -27.54 -13.47 23.63
C GLY A 364 -26.53 -14.58 23.26
N LYS A 365 -25.96 -14.52 22.05
CA LYS A 365 -24.92 -15.45 21.59
C LYS A 365 -23.49 -15.07 22.02
N ARG A 366 -23.30 -13.83 22.55
CA ARG A 366 -21.99 -13.31 22.93
C ARG A 366 -21.58 -13.88 24.28
N THR A 367 -20.46 -14.53 24.33
CA THR A 367 -19.88 -15.05 25.57
C THR A 367 -19.30 -13.91 26.42
N ARG A 368 -19.09 -14.14 27.70
CA ARG A 368 -18.46 -13.15 28.59
C ARG A 368 -16.99 -12.92 28.23
N GLU A 369 -16.32 -13.91 27.65
CA GLU A 369 -14.93 -13.78 27.20
C GLU A 369 -14.82 -12.94 25.91
N GLU A 370 -15.78 -13.01 24.99
CA GLU A 370 -15.87 -12.08 23.86
C GLU A 370 -16.16 -10.66 24.34
N GLN A 371 -17.01 -10.51 25.36
CA GLN A 371 -17.25 -9.21 25.98
C GLN A 371 -16.04 -8.66 26.74
N LEU A 372 -15.22 -9.53 27.33
CA LEU A 372 -13.92 -9.16 27.94
C LEU A 372 -12.96 -8.64 26.88
N GLN A 373 -12.92 -9.24 25.68
CA GLN A 373 -12.13 -8.70 24.57
C GLN A 373 -12.62 -7.32 24.16
N SER A 374 -13.93 -7.13 23.95
CA SER A 374 -14.50 -5.81 23.64
C SER A 374 -14.18 -4.79 24.72
N TYR A 375 -14.20 -5.17 25.99
CA TYR A 375 -13.78 -4.28 27.08
C TYR A 375 -12.32 -3.84 26.92
N MET A 376 -11.38 -4.78 26.73
CA MET A 376 -9.96 -4.47 26.53
C MET A 376 -9.75 -3.56 25.32
N MET A 377 -10.32 -3.92 24.17
CA MET A 377 -10.21 -3.11 22.95
C MET A 377 -10.77 -1.70 23.14
N SER A 378 -11.87 -1.56 23.92
CA SER A 378 -12.44 -0.25 24.23
C SER A 378 -11.53 0.60 25.11
N GLN A 379 -10.88 0.01 26.11
CA GLN A 379 -9.91 0.75 26.97
C GLN A 379 -8.76 1.32 26.13
N ILE A 380 -8.20 0.52 25.22
CA ILE A 380 -7.12 0.98 24.32
C ILE A 380 -7.63 2.01 23.32
N SER A 381 -8.85 1.82 22.77
CA SER A 381 -9.47 2.81 21.89
C SER A 381 -9.70 4.15 22.61
N ASP A 382 -10.14 4.13 23.84
CA ASP A 382 -10.34 5.34 24.66
C ASP A 382 -9.00 6.03 24.97
N PHE A 383 -7.94 5.25 25.28
CA PHE A 383 -6.59 5.77 25.46
C PHE A 383 -6.09 6.47 24.19
N LEU A 384 -6.16 5.82 23.04
CA LEU A 384 -5.74 6.38 21.74
C LEU A 384 -6.59 7.59 21.34
N GLY A 385 -7.89 7.56 21.64
CA GLY A 385 -8.81 8.68 21.42
C GLY A 385 -8.42 9.94 22.19
N LYS A 386 -7.95 9.81 23.44
CA LYS A 386 -7.40 10.94 24.24
C LYS A 386 -6.16 11.56 23.61
N HIS A 387 -5.43 10.80 22.79
CA HIS A 387 -4.27 11.26 22.01
C HIS A 387 -4.63 11.70 20.58
N GLY A 388 -5.94 11.85 20.26
CA GLY A 388 -6.42 12.30 18.96
C GLY A 388 -6.28 11.26 17.84
N ARG A 389 -6.12 9.97 18.19
CA ARG A 389 -6.02 8.87 17.22
C ARG A 389 -7.35 8.14 17.07
N LYS A 390 -7.63 7.68 15.86
CA LYS A 390 -8.78 6.82 15.55
C LYS A 390 -8.30 5.38 15.40
N VAL A 391 -9.01 4.47 16.05
CA VAL A 391 -8.65 3.05 16.03
C VAL A 391 -9.22 2.37 14.78
N ILE A 392 -8.43 1.48 14.18
CA ILE A 392 -8.89 0.43 13.26
C ILE A 392 -8.73 -0.91 13.97
N GLY A 393 -9.63 -1.86 13.72
CA GLY A 393 -9.49 -3.26 14.14
C GLY A 393 -10.15 -4.20 13.14
N TRP A 394 -9.71 -5.45 13.15
CA TRP A 394 -10.31 -6.50 12.34
C TRP A 394 -11.76 -6.75 12.75
N ASP A 395 -12.56 -7.34 11.88
CA ASP A 395 -14.03 -7.41 12.09
C ASP A 395 -14.46 -8.29 13.27
N GLU A 396 -13.57 -9.07 13.89
CA GLU A 396 -13.80 -9.79 15.15
C GLU A 396 -14.09 -8.86 16.33
N ILE A 397 -13.63 -7.62 16.32
CA ILE A 397 -13.96 -6.68 17.41
C ILE A 397 -15.45 -6.36 17.51
N LEU A 398 -16.25 -6.74 16.48
CA LEU A 398 -17.72 -6.67 16.52
C LEU A 398 -18.35 -7.75 17.41
N GLU A 399 -17.68 -8.86 17.65
CA GLU A 399 -18.24 -10.07 18.28
C GLU A 399 -18.68 -9.82 19.73
N GLY A 400 -17.91 -9.09 20.50
CA GLY A 400 -18.22 -8.77 21.88
C GLY A 400 -19.16 -7.57 22.09
N GLY A 401 -19.67 -6.96 21.02
CA GLY A 401 -20.53 -5.78 21.11
C GLY A 401 -19.97 -4.55 20.41
N GLY A 402 -18.74 -4.65 19.94
CA GLY A 402 -18.04 -3.65 19.15
C GLY A 402 -17.36 -2.57 20.01
N VAL A 403 -16.48 -1.84 19.37
CA VAL A 403 -15.77 -0.67 19.90
C VAL A 403 -16.34 0.55 19.18
N LYS A 404 -17.16 1.34 19.87
CA LYS A 404 -18.02 2.39 19.26
C LYS A 404 -17.31 3.43 18.39
N SER A 405 -16.03 3.68 18.63
CA SER A 405 -15.24 4.69 17.89
C SER A 405 -14.31 4.08 16.86
N ALA A 406 -14.23 2.75 16.76
CA ALA A 406 -13.32 2.07 15.84
C ALA A 406 -13.86 2.07 14.41
N THR A 407 -12.94 2.08 13.46
CA THR A 407 -13.19 1.72 12.06
C THR A 407 -12.98 0.22 11.91
N ILE A 408 -13.90 -0.46 11.24
CA ILE A 408 -13.90 -1.91 11.10
C ILE A 408 -13.20 -2.30 9.81
N MET A 409 -12.16 -3.13 9.91
CA MET A 409 -11.50 -3.72 8.73
C MET A 409 -12.09 -5.11 8.48
N SER A 410 -12.94 -5.21 7.44
CA SER A 410 -13.74 -6.40 7.15
C SER A 410 -12.98 -7.37 6.24
N TRP A 411 -12.40 -8.44 6.80
CA TRP A 411 -11.56 -9.39 6.08
C TRP A 411 -12.19 -10.78 5.88
N ARG A 412 -13.01 -11.27 6.81
CA ARG A 412 -13.66 -12.59 6.74
C ARG A 412 -14.76 -12.68 5.66
N GLY A 413 -14.93 -11.63 4.89
CA GLY A 413 -15.90 -11.42 3.84
C GLY A 413 -16.39 -9.99 3.85
N THR A 414 -17.57 -9.74 3.29
CA THR A 414 -18.16 -8.39 3.24
C THR A 414 -19.10 -8.10 4.39
N GLN A 415 -19.51 -9.14 5.14
CA GLN A 415 -20.56 -9.01 6.17
C GLN A 415 -20.13 -8.10 7.33
N GLY A 416 -18.86 -8.16 7.77
CA GLY A 416 -18.33 -7.28 8.81
C GLY A 416 -18.49 -5.80 8.47
N GLY A 417 -18.19 -5.43 7.21
CA GLY A 417 -18.38 -4.07 6.71
C GLY A 417 -19.86 -3.66 6.63
N VAL A 418 -20.74 -4.56 6.20
CA VAL A 418 -22.19 -4.33 6.20
C VAL A 418 -22.71 -4.10 7.62
N ASP A 419 -22.26 -4.93 8.57
CA ASP A 419 -22.69 -4.82 9.98
C ASP A 419 -22.15 -3.54 10.63
N ALA A 420 -20.91 -3.14 10.32
CA ALA A 420 -20.36 -1.85 10.75
C ALA A 420 -21.19 -0.69 10.21
N ALA A 421 -21.41 -0.64 8.90
CA ALA A 421 -22.20 0.42 8.25
C ALA A 421 -23.64 0.51 8.79
N ARG A 422 -24.30 -0.63 9.05
CA ARG A 422 -25.63 -0.70 9.66
C ARG A 422 -25.66 -0.09 11.06
N ASN A 423 -24.55 -0.17 11.80
CA ASN A 423 -24.39 0.43 13.12
C ASN A 423 -23.87 1.88 13.09
N GLY A 424 -23.71 2.48 11.90
CA GLY A 424 -23.19 3.84 11.72
C GLY A 424 -21.67 3.95 11.97
N TRP A 425 -20.92 2.87 11.79
CA TRP A 425 -19.47 2.82 11.94
C TRP A 425 -18.80 2.76 10.58
N ASP A 426 -17.63 3.42 10.47
CA ASP A 426 -16.84 3.36 9.26
C ASP A 426 -16.27 1.95 9.05
N ALA A 427 -16.15 1.55 7.77
CA ALA A 427 -15.61 0.28 7.36
C ALA A 427 -14.57 0.43 6.25
N ILE A 428 -13.55 -0.42 6.29
CA ILE A 428 -12.56 -0.63 5.23
C ILE A 428 -12.72 -2.06 4.75
N MET A 429 -12.93 -2.23 3.45
CA MET A 429 -13.22 -3.54 2.85
C MET A 429 -11.92 -4.21 2.42
N VAL A 430 -11.66 -5.39 2.97
CA VAL A 430 -10.47 -6.21 2.69
C VAL A 430 -10.78 -7.71 2.59
N PRO A 431 -11.92 -8.13 1.98
CA PRO A 431 -12.34 -9.53 2.01
C PRO A 431 -11.28 -10.44 1.38
N TYR A 432 -10.87 -11.49 2.12
CA TYR A 432 -9.76 -12.37 1.72
C TYR A 432 -9.97 -13.01 0.35
N GLN A 433 -11.22 -13.25 -0.04
CA GLN A 433 -11.58 -13.85 -1.32
C GLN A 433 -11.20 -13.00 -2.55
N TYR A 434 -10.86 -11.71 -2.34
CA TYR A 434 -10.57 -10.75 -3.40
C TYR A 434 -9.30 -9.94 -3.20
N LEU A 435 -8.86 -9.73 -1.94
CA LEU A 435 -7.88 -8.70 -1.60
C LEU A 435 -6.68 -9.22 -0.79
N TYR A 436 -6.60 -10.53 -0.51
CA TYR A 436 -5.43 -11.14 0.11
C TYR A 436 -4.43 -11.57 -0.97
N LEU A 437 -3.38 -10.76 -1.10
CA LEU A 437 -2.37 -10.93 -2.16
C LEU A 437 -1.28 -11.94 -1.77
N ASP A 438 -1.47 -12.70 -0.71
CA ASP A 438 -0.63 -13.79 -0.24
C ASP A 438 -1.08 -15.18 -0.77
N TYR A 439 -2.20 -15.24 -1.50
CA TYR A 439 -2.58 -16.41 -2.31
C TYR A 439 -1.77 -16.48 -3.61
N ALA A 440 -1.54 -17.68 -4.13
CA ALA A 440 -0.90 -17.87 -5.44
C ALA A 440 -1.61 -17.06 -6.54
N GLN A 441 -0.87 -16.59 -7.53
CA GLN A 441 -1.43 -15.75 -8.60
C GLN A 441 -2.06 -16.58 -9.72
N SER A 442 -1.70 -17.86 -9.82
CA SER A 442 -2.23 -18.80 -10.81
C SER A 442 -2.41 -20.21 -10.22
N ARG A 443 -2.81 -21.14 -11.06
CA ARG A 443 -2.90 -22.57 -10.71
C ARG A 443 -1.66 -23.36 -11.13
N ASP A 444 -0.63 -22.69 -11.62
CA ASP A 444 0.57 -23.33 -12.15
C ASP A 444 1.39 -23.96 -11.01
N GLU A 445 1.96 -25.14 -11.27
CA GLU A 445 2.81 -25.84 -10.30
C GLU A 445 4.10 -25.07 -9.95
N GLY A 446 4.47 -24.08 -10.76
CA GLY A 446 5.64 -23.22 -10.56
C GLY A 446 5.41 -22.02 -9.63
N GLU A 447 4.19 -21.83 -9.11
CA GLU A 447 3.92 -20.73 -8.17
C GLU A 447 4.72 -20.89 -6.87
N PRO A 448 5.17 -19.78 -6.26
CA PRO A 448 5.78 -19.79 -4.95
C PRO A 448 4.85 -20.44 -3.89
N LEU A 449 5.45 -21.06 -2.89
CA LEU A 449 4.70 -21.54 -1.73
C LEU A 449 3.95 -20.36 -1.10
N SER A 450 2.65 -20.53 -0.87
CA SER A 450 1.74 -19.51 -0.34
C SER A 450 0.86 -20.09 0.76
N ILE A 451 -0.01 -19.30 1.35
CA ILE A 451 -0.91 -19.69 2.43
C ILE A 451 -1.90 -20.82 2.02
N GLY A 452 -2.15 -20.95 0.73
CA GLY A 452 -3.06 -21.92 0.14
C GLY A 452 -4.06 -21.27 -0.82
N GLY A 453 -4.57 -22.05 -1.80
CA GLY A 453 -5.46 -21.52 -2.81
C GLY A 453 -4.78 -20.59 -3.82
N TYR A 454 -5.58 -19.90 -4.61
CA TYR A 454 -5.11 -18.95 -5.62
C TYR A 454 -6.11 -17.78 -5.76
N LEU A 455 -5.59 -16.62 -6.16
CA LEU A 455 -6.36 -15.41 -6.39
C LEU A 455 -5.90 -14.76 -7.71
N LEU A 456 -6.66 -14.98 -8.76
CA LEU A 456 -6.38 -14.47 -10.11
C LEU A 456 -6.53 -12.95 -10.18
N LEU A 457 -5.78 -12.32 -11.07
CA LEU A 457 -5.89 -10.87 -11.35
C LEU A 457 -7.31 -10.46 -11.74
N SER A 458 -7.98 -11.24 -12.60
CA SER A 458 -9.37 -11.03 -13.01
C SER A 458 -10.34 -11.04 -11.81
N LYS A 459 -10.10 -11.94 -10.84
CA LYS A 459 -10.90 -12.04 -9.62
C LYS A 459 -10.72 -10.79 -8.74
N VAL A 460 -9.50 -10.33 -8.54
CA VAL A 460 -9.23 -9.06 -7.82
C VAL A 460 -9.96 -7.92 -8.51
N TYR A 461 -9.77 -7.76 -9.83
CA TYR A 461 -10.37 -6.66 -10.59
C TYR A 461 -11.91 -6.67 -10.56
N SER A 462 -12.53 -7.84 -10.46
CA SER A 462 -14.00 -7.98 -10.42
C SER A 462 -14.64 -7.46 -9.13
N TYR A 463 -13.86 -7.24 -8.07
CA TYR A 463 -14.40 -6.85 -6.79
C TYR A 463 -15.06 -5.46 -6.83
N GLU A 464 -16.27 -5.39 -6.24
CA GLU A 464 -17.02 -4.15 -6.05
C GLU A 464 -17.37 -3.98 -4.55
N PRO A 465 -16.71 -3.03 -3.85
CA PRO A 465 -16.91 -2.83 -2.41
C PRO A 465 -18.32 -2.39 -2.04
N LEU A 466 -18.94 -1.56 -2.88
CA LEU A 466 -20.30 -1.08 -2.70
C LEU A 466 -21.27 -1.97 -3.46
N SER A 467 -21.50 -3.18 -2.96
CA SER A 467 -22.42 -4.16 -3.55
C SER A 467 -23.56 -4.53 -2.59
N GLY A 468 -24.60 -5.19 -3.09
CA GLY A 468 -25.72 -5.66 -2.29
C GLY A 468 -26.40 -4.56 -1.49
N GLU A 469 -26.49 -4.72 -0.17
CA GLU A 469 -27.13 -3.76 0.75
C GLU A 469 -26.42 -2.40 0.77
N LEU A 470 -25.08 -2.37 0.69
CA LEU A 470 -24.28 -1.14 0.65
C LEU A 470 -24.54 -0.31 -0.61
N ALA A 471 -24.82 -0.97 -1.75
CA ALA A 471 -25.18 -0.27 -2.99
C ALA A 471 -26.62 0.26 -2.97
N SER A 472 -27.55 -0.49 -2.35
CA SER A 472 -28.96 -0.12 -2.30
C SER A 472 -29.30 0.93 -1.24
N ASN A 473 -28.40 1.16 -0.28
CA ASN A 473 -28.56 2.16 0.78
C ASN A 473 -27.36 3.13 0.80
N PRO A 474 -27.47 4.32 0.17
CA PRO A 474 -26.37 5.30 0.09
C PRO A 474 -25.84 5.78 1.45
N GLU A 475 -26.70 5.84 2.48
CA GLU A 475 -26.27 6.22 3.83
C GLU A 475 -25.32 5.16 4.42
N MET A 476 -25.66 3.88 4.29
CA MET A 476 -24.77 2.80 4.67
C MET A 476 -23.50 2.76 3.79
N GLY A 477 -23.66 2.94 2.48
CA GLY A 477 -22.54 2.97 1.54
C GLY A 477 -21.51 4.06 1.88
N ALA A 478 -21.94 5.19 2.42
CA ALA A 478 -21.09 6.30 2.83
C ALA A 478 -20.17 5.95 4.01
N HIS A 479 -20.50 4.93 4.81
CA HIS A 479 -19.62 4.41 5.86
C HIS A 479 -18.49 3.52 5.33
N VAL A 480 -18.54 3.05 4.08
CA VAL A 480 -17.41 2.37 3.47
C VAL A 480 -16.40 3.42 3.01
N ILE A 481 -15.42 3.71 3.87
CA ILE A 481 -14.45 4.77 3.61
C ILE A 481 -13.31 4.34 2.69
N GLY A 482 -13.14 3.03 2.46
CA GLY A 482 -12.04 2.56 1.63
C GLY A 482 -11.92 1.06 1.46
N VAL A 483 -10.83 0.73 0.76
CA VAL A 483 -10.44 -0.63 0.38
C VAL A 483 -8.94 -0.79 0.58
N GLN A 484 -8.50 -1.99 0.95
CA GLN A 484 -7.08 -2.31 1.10
C GLN A 484 -6.77 -3.68 0.51
N GLY A 485 -5.60 -3.82 -0.13
CA GLY A 485 -5.01 -5.10 -0.44
C GLY A 485 -4.10 -5.56 0.71
N ASN A 486 -4.17 -6.83 1.09
CA ASN A 486 -3.36 -7.38 2.18
C ASN A 486 -2.29 -8.33 1.65
N LEU A 487 -1.07 -8.25 2.21
CA LEU A 487 0.04 -9.09 1.87
C LEU A 487 0.70 -9.61 3.15
N TRP A 488 0.33 -10.83 3.55
CA TRP A 488 0.90 -11.59 4.64
C TRP A 488 2.16 -12.32 4.18
N THR A 489 3.15 -12.50 5.05
CA THR A 489 4.50 -12.90 4.63
C THR A 489 5.01 -14.20 5.22
N GLU A 490 4.12 -15.09 5.69
CA GLU A 490 4.50 -16.38 6.23
C GLU A 490 5.43 -17.17 5.30
N TYR A 491 5.22 -17.04 3.99
CA TYR A 491 5.99 -17.75 2.97
C TYR A 491 6.87 -16.85 2.11
N PHE A 492 6.83 -15.52 2.30
CA PHE A 492 7.56 -14.57 1.46
C PHE A 492 8.74 -13.96 2.21
N ARG A 493 9.89 -14.64 2.12
CA ARG A 493 11.10 -14.31 2.88
C ARG A 493 11.93 -13.17 2.26
N THR A 494 11.69 -12.83 1.00
CA THR A 494 12.49 -11.85 0.26
C THR A 494 11.62 -10.77 -0.36
N ALA A 495 12.23 -9.62 -0.60
CA ALA A 495 11.60 -8.49 -1.27
C ALA A 495 11.04 -8.85 -2.66
N GLU A 496 11.77 -9.69 -3.40
CA GLU A 496 11.40 -10.14 -4.75
C GLU A 496 10.12 -10.99 -4.72
N LEU A 497 9.95 -11.84 -3.69
CA LEU A 497 8.72 -12.62 -3.53
C LEU A 497 7.53 -11.72 -3.17
N VAL A 498 7.72 -10.71 -2.32
CA VAL A 498 6.67 -9.72 -2.00
C VAL A 498 6.26 -8.97 -3.26
N GLU A 499 7.21 -8.50 -4.06
CA GLU A 499 6.94 -7.82 -5.33
C GLU A 499 6.22 -8.74 -6.33
N TYR A 500 6.68 -9.98 -6.46
CA TYR A 500 6.03 -11.00 -7.30
C TYR A 500 4.57 -11.19 -6.90
N MET A 501 4.28 -11.33 -5.62
CA MET A 501 2.92 -11.56 -5.12
C MET A 501 2.04 -10.32 -5.23
N ALA A 502 2.61 -9.12 -5.11
CA ALA A 502 1.87 -7.87 -5.23
C ALA A 502 1.50 -7.54 -6.70
N ILE A 503 2.49 -7.63 -7.62
CA ILE A 503 2.36 -7.15 -9.00
C ILE A 503 2.04 -8.33 -9.95
N PRO A 504 0.98 -8.22 -10.80
CA PRO A 504 0.21 -7.01 -11.13
C PRO A 504 -1.11 -6.80 -10.35
N ARG A 505 -1.41 -7.60 -9.32
CA ARG A 505 -2.71 -7.47 -8.61
C ARG A 505 -2.89 -6.12 -7.90
N VAL A 506 -1.81 -5.46 -7.49
CA VAL A 506 -1.85 -4.09 -6.92
C VAL A 506 -2.43 -3.07 -7.91
N ASP A 507 -2.21 -3.25 -9.22
CA ASP A 507 -2.81 -2.42 -10.26
C ASP A 507 -4.33 -2.53 -10.25
N ALA A 508 -4.86 -3.76 -10.11
CA ALA A 508 -6.30 -3.99 -9.99
C ALA A 508 -6.88 -3.40 -8.70
N VAL A 509 -6.16 -3.57 -7.57
CA VAL A 509 -6.56 -2.95 -6.29
C VAL A 509 -6.63 -1.43 -6.42
N SER A 510 -5.67 -0.80 -7.10
CA SER A 510 -5.67 0.65 -7.29
C SER A 510 -6.87 1.15 -8.10
N GLU A 511 -7.32 0.40 -9.11
CA GLU A 511 -8.54 0.74 -9.85
C GLU A 511 -9.82 0.55 -9.05
N ILE A 512 -9.89 -0.44 -8.16
CA ILE A 512 -11.02 -0.57 -7.23
C ILE A 512 -11.10 0.64 -6.30
N GLN A 513 -9.96 1.11 -5.81
CA GLN A 513 -9.85 2.19 -4.84
C GLN A 513 -10.11 3.58 -5.46
N TRP A 514 -9.74 3.76 -6.72
CA TRP A 514 -9.70 5.07 -7.37
C TRP A 514 -10.79 5.24 -8.43
N THR A 515 -10.89 4.28 -9.36
CA THR A 515 -11.71 4.41 -10.57
C THR A 515 -13.18 4.15 -10.28
N ARG A 516 -14.06 4.95 -10.86
CA ARG A 516 -15.52 4.75 -10.73
C ARG A 516 -15.95 3.45 -11.42
N PRO A 517 -16.92 2.69 -10.84
CA PRO A 517 -17.33 1.37 -11.33
C PRO A 517 -17.75 1.37 -12.81
N GLU A 518 -18.46 2.41 -13.25
CA GLU A 518 -18.96 2.55 -14.64
C GLU A 518 -17.84 2.75 -15.68
N ARG A 519 -16.62 3.07 -15.23
CA ARG A 519 -15.45 3.22 -16.07
C ARG A 519 -14.57 1.97 -16.11
N LYS A 520 -14.79 1.01 -15.22
CA LYS A 520 -14.03 -0.22 -15.16
C LYS A 520 -14.32 -1.11 -16.37
N ASN A 521 -13.28 -1.61 -17.01
CA ASN A 521 -13.36 -2.57 -18.10
C ASN A 521 -12.08 -3.40 -18.12
N TYR A 522 -12.19 -4.70 -17.92
CA TYR A 522 -11.05 -5.60 -17.72
C TYR A 522 -10.14 -5.69 -18.95
N GLU A 523 -10.69 -5.83 -20.15
CA GLU A 523 -9.90 -5.90 -21.39
C GLU A 523 -9.09 -4.61 -21.62
N LYS A 524 -9.70 -3.44 -21.40
CA LYS A 524 -9.01 -2.16 -21.50
C LYS A 524 -7.98 -2.01 -20.37
N PHE A 525 -8.25 -2.54 -19.18
CA PHE A 525 -7.31 -2.57 -18.07
C PHE A 525 -6.06 -3.38 -18.43
N LEU A 526 -6.19 -4.58 -19.00
CA LEU A 526 -5.06 -5.39 -19.46
C LEU A 526 -4.18 -4.64 -20.49
N GLY A 527 -4.81 -3.90 -21.40
CA GLY A 527 -4.08 -3.04 -22.36
C GLY A 527 -3.27 -1.93 -21.68
N ARG A 528 -3.78 -1.34 -20.58
CA ARG A 528 -3.06 -0.36 -19.76
C ARG A 528 -1.97 -1.03 -18.92
N LEU A 529 -2.24 -2.18 -18.36
CA LEU A 529 -1.34 -2.97 -17.54
C LEU A 529 -0.05 -3.33 -18.30
N ASN A 530 -0.17 -3.76 -19.56
CA ASN A 530 0.99 -4.08 -20.40
C ASN A 530 1.98 -2.91 -20.57
N ARG A 531 1.52 -1.66 -20.43
CA ARG A 531 2.42 -0.48 -20.44
C ARG A 531 3.08 -0.24 -19.09
N MET A 532 2.43 -0.60 -18.00
CA MET A 532 3.04 -0.54 -16.66
C MET A 532 4.26 -1.45 -16.56
N ARG A 533 4.30 -2.56 -17.30
CA ARG A 533 5.43 -3.50 -17.32
C ARG A 533 6.77 -2.82 -17.62
N ALA A 534 6.81 -1.97 -18.66
CA ALA A 534 8.03 -1.22 -19.00
C ALA A 534 8.49 -0.28 -17.86
N LEU A 535 7.53 0.27 -17.10
CA LEU A 535 7.83 1.10 -15.94
C LEU A 535 8.34 0.27 -14.77
N TYR A 536 7.77 -0.91 -14.51
CA TYR A 536 8.27 -1.85 -13.50
C TYR A 536 9.70 -2.30 -13.81
N ASP A 537 9.98 -2.68 -15.06
CA ASP A 537 11.34 -3.04 -15.52
C ASP A 537 12.32 -1.88 -15.26
N ARG A 538 11.94 -0.64 -15.61
CA ARG A 538 12.78 0.55 -15.40
C ARG A 538 13.02 0.85 -13.92
N LEU A 539 12.05 0.60 -13.07
CA LEU A 539 12.13 0.85 -11.63
C LEU A 539 12.73 -0.33 -10.85
N GLY A 540 12.96 -1.46 -11.53
CA GLY A 540 13.54 -2.66 -10.92
C GLY A 540 12.59 -3.38 -9.97
N TYR A 541 11.28 -3.40 -10.26
CA TYR A 541 10.32 -4.24 -9.55
C TYR A 541 10.29 -5.65 -10.13
N GLY A 542 10.25 -6.66 -9.24
CA GLY A 542 9.83 -8.01 -9.60
C GLY A 542 8.32 -8.09 -9.83
N TYR A 543 7.86 -9.04 -10.64
CA TYR A 543 6.42 -9.24 -10.89
C TYR A 543 6.12 -10.63 -11.44
N ALA A 544 4.88 -11.09 -11.28
CA ALA A 544 4.39 -12.31 -11.91
C ALA A 544 4.08 -12.05 -13.39
N SER A 545 4.94 -12.54 -14.28
CA SER A 545 4.86 -12.23 -15.72
C SER A 545 3.59 -12.76 -16.38
N HIS A 546 3.06 -13.91 -15.94
CA HIS A 546 1.85 -14.52 -16.48
C HIS A 546 0.60 -13.66 -16.26
N GLY A 547 0.54 -12.86 -15.20
CA GLY A 547 -0.58 -11.94 -14.96
C GLY A 547 -0.72 -10.85 -16.05
N PHE A 548 0.35 -10.55 -16.80
CA PHE A 548 0.30 -9.63 -17.94
C PHE A 548 -0.20 -10.31 -19.23
N ASP A 549 -0.20 -11.63 -19.26
CA ASP A 549 -0.55 -12.43 -20.44
C ASP A 549 -1.99 -12.99 -20.38
N GLU A 550 -2.74 -12.77 -19.29
CA GLU A 550 -4.12 -13.25 -19.09
C GLU A 550 -5.08 -12.85 -20.24
N GLY A 551 -4.80 -11.77 -20.95
CA GLY A 551 -5.58 -11.34 -22.13
C GLY A 551 -5.23 -12.05 -23.45
N GLN A 552 -4.14 -12.84 -23.49
CA GLN A 552 -3.65 -13.51 -24.69
C GLN A 552 -4.02 -15.00 -24.72
N SER A 553 -4.20 -15.63 -23.57
CA SER A 553 -4.69 -17.00 -23.45
C SER A 553 -6.22 -16.99 -23.38
N GLY A 554 -6.88 -17.54 -24.41
CA GLY A 554 -8.34 -17.61 -24.49
C GLY A 554 -9.02 -18.56 -23.50
N ASP A 555 -8.46 -18.75 -22.31
CA ASP A 555 -9.01 -19.56 -21.21
C ASP A 555 -9.96 -18.75 -20.30
N ASN A 556 -11.01 -18.18 -20.93
CA ASN A 556 -12.18 -17.68 -20.22
C ASN A 556 -13.18 -18.83 -19.92
N GLN A 557 -12.77 -19.85 -19.19
CA GLN A 557 -13.68 -20.86 -18.68
C GLN A 557 -13.61 -20.84 -17.16
N ASP A 558 -14.30 -19.90 -16.53
CA ASP A 558 -14.88 -19.94 -15.15
C ASP A 558 -15.11 -18.50 -14.65
N MET A 559 -16.02 -17.77 -15.32
CA MET A 559 -16.68 -16.59 -14.69
C MET A 559 -17.99 -17.01 -14.06
#